data_72d9daec67d07c243eff83bb57002733
#
_entry.id   72d9daec67d07c243eff83bb57002733
#
_cell.length_a   1.000
_cell.length_b   1.000
_cell.length_c   1.000
_cell.angle_alpha   90.00
_cell.angle_beta   90.00
_cell.angle_gamma   90.00
#
_symmetry.space_group_name_H-M   'P 1'
#
loop_
_entity.id
_entity.type
_entity.pdbx_description
1 polymer ?
#
loop_
_entity_poly.entity_id
_entity_poly.type
_entity_poly.pdbx_seq_one_letter_code
_entity_poly.pdbx_strand_id
1 'polypeptide(L)'
;MALAARLSKLGTETAFSVSLAAAEWGAKGNRIFPFHLGDLDLATPSNIVAAMDRAIADGKTGYCPAAGIAPLREALANDIGSRRGLTYSPSQVVVQPGGKPVITKFIQAVMNPGEEVLYPNPGYPIYESQIEYFGGVAKAYRYLPTSTGFSIDLDQVRSLITPATKAIIYNDLQNPIGAESTAEEREAIAQIAIEHDLYVLSDEAYFEMRYSGTSTSIASLPGMQERTVILYTFSKKFAMTGWRLGAAVCPQEIADTITKLNTNDESCTTHFVQYAGVEGILGDQTEALAMLDVLVDRRDTALRAIGEIPGMTVAVPEATFYLFPDVTEAISIVGATDVADFAEKALHNTGVSFCTRRHFGRPQPGEDREYIRFAYSGINSNDIRDGLGLLQQWIASA
;
A
#
# COMPACT_ATOMS: atom_id res chain seq x y z
N MET A 1 -6.98 -19.73 -31.09
CA MET A 1 -7.17 -18.31 -30.72
C MET A 1 -6.13 -18.01 -29.63
N ALA A 2 -5.43 -16.88 -29.71
CA ALA A 2 -4.45 -16.45 -28.72
C ALA A 2 -4.98 -15.23 -27.97
N LEU A 3 -4.70 -15.15 -26.65
CA LEU A 3 -4.98 -13.97 -25.83
C LEU A 3 -4.02 -12.83 -26.18
N ALA A 4 -4.37 -11.60 -25.75
CA ALA A 4 -3.50 -10.44 -26.00
C ALA A 4 -2.14 -10.60 -25.30
N ALA A 5 -1.04 -10.39 -26.04
CA ALA A 5 0.32 -10.61 -25.56
C ALA A 5 0.65 -9.80 -24.28
N ARG A 6 0.09 -8.59 -24.12
CA ARG A 6 0.29 -7.74 -22.94
C ARG A 6 -0.14 -8.40 -21.63
N LEU A 7 -1.02 -9.42 -21.64
CA LEU A 7 -1.47 -10.12 -20.44
C LEU A 7 -0.33 -10.87 -19.73
N SER A 8 0.74 -11.22 -20.45
CA SER A 8 1.95 -11.82 -19.85
C SER A 8 2.73 -10.86 -18.94
N LYS A 9 2.42 -9.56 -19.00
CA LYS A 9 3.01 -8.52 -18.14
C LYS A 9 2.29 -8.37 -16.80
N LEU A 10 1.10 -8.97 -16.63
CA LEU A 10 0.40 -9.04 -15.35
C LEU A 10 0.92 -10.23 -14.53
N GLY A 11 0.70 -10.21 -13.22
CA GLY A 11 1.00 -11.36 -12.35
C GLY A 11 2.10 -11.12 -11.32
N THR A 12 2.52 -9.88 -11.10
CA THR A 12 3.49 -9.54 -10.04
C THR A 12 2.85 -9.57 -8.64
N GLU A 13 1.52 -9.45 -8.51
CA GLU A 13 0.82 -9.57 -7.24
C GLU A 13 0.61 -11.05 -6.87
N THR A 14 1.60 -11.63 -6.22
CA THR A 14 1.66 -13.06 -5.86
C THR A 14 1.29 -13.35 -4.39
N ALA A 15 0.99 -12.35 -3.57
CA ALA A 15 0.63 -12.54 -2.17
C ALA A 15 -0.59 -13.46 -1.95
N PHE A 16 -1.50 -13.52 -2.93
CA PHE A 16 -2.65 -14.44 -2.87
C PHE A 16 -2.27 -15.92 -2.96
N SER A 17 -1.11 -16.27 -3.54
CA SER A 17 -0.63 -17.66 -3.54
C SER A 17 -0.27 -18.12 -2.12
N VAL A 18 0.21 -17.23 -1.28
CA VAL A 18 0.48 -17.52 0.14
C VAL A 18 -0.81 -17.79 0.89
N SER A 19 -1.88 -17.02 0.61
CA SER A 19 -3.21 -17.26 1.19
C SER A 19 -3.76 -18.64 0.80
N LEU A 20 -3.57 -19.05 -0.46
CA LEU A 20 -4.01 -20.35 -0.92
C LEU A 20 -3.24 -21.49 -0.21
N ALA A 21 -1.92 -21.39 -0.13
CA ALA A 21 -1.09 -22.37 0.57
C ALA A 21 -1.47 -22.49 2.07
N ALA A 22 -1.70 -21.34 2.73
CA ALA A 22 -2.16 -21.32 4.12
C ALA A 22 -3.55 -21.96 4.27
N ALA A 23 -4.49 -21.66 3.37
CA ALA A 23 -5.83 -22.27 3.38
C ALA A 23 -5.77 -23.79 3.16
N GLU A 24 -4.96 -24.27 2.23
CA GLU A 24 -4.75 -25.71 1.99
C GLU A 24 -4.14 -26.41 3.21
N TRP A 25 -3.22 -25.74 3.92
CA TRP A 25 -2.64 -26.27 5.15
C TRP A 25 -3.66 -26.32 6.30
N GLY A 26 -4.48 -25.29 6.42
CA GLY A 26 -5.58 -25.23 7.39
C GLY A 26 -6.68 -26.26 7.13
N ALA A 27 -7.00 -26.54 5.86
CA ALA A 27 -7.97 -27.56 5.48
C ALA A 27 -7.58 -28.98 5.92
N LYS A 28 -6.30 -29.21 6.21
CA LYS A 28 -5.78 -30.48 6.79
C LYS A 28 -5.94 -30.55 8.32
N GLY A 29 -6.59 -29.56 8.96
CA GLY A 29 -6.79 -29.46 10.41
C GLY A 29 -5.68 -28.79 11.19
N ASN A 30 -4.73 -28.15 10.52
CA ASN A 30 -3.63 -27.44 11.15
C ASN A 30 -4.03 -25.99 11.53
N ARG A 31 -3.51 -25.48 12.65
CA ARG A 31 -3.68 -24.08 13.03
C ARG A 31 -2.84 -23.18 12.11
N ILE A 32 -3.40 -22.03 11.71
CA ILE A 32 -2.73 -21.03 10.87
C ILE A 32 -2.61 -19.73 11.63
N PHE A 33 -1.46 -19.07 11.48
CA PHE A 33 -1.17 -17.72 11.96
C PHE A 33 -0.92 -16.81 10.75
N PRO A 34 -1.96 -16.09 10.27
CA PRO A 34 -1.94 -15.45 8.95
C PRO A 34 -1.34 -14.04 8.99
N PHE A 35 -0.03 -13.91 8.80
CA PHE A 35 0.66 -12.63 8.65
C PHE A 35 0.84 -12.18 7.19
N HIS A 36 0.26 -12.89 6.22
CA HIS A 36 0.56 -12.71 4.80
C HIS A 36 -0.28 -11.61 4.12
N LEU A 37 -1.51 -11.34 4.57
CA LEU A 37 -2.38 -10.33 3.96
C LEU A 37 -2.41 -9.03 4.75
N GLY A 38 -2.31 -7.91 4.01
CA GLY A 38 -2.51 -6.57 4.54
C GLY A 38 -3.98 -6.17 4.56
N ASP A 39 -4.82 -7.01 5.16
CA ASP A 39 -6.24 -6.75 5.42
C ASP A 39 -6.47 -6.54 6.92
N LEU A 40 -7.58 -5.91 7.29
CA LEU A 40 -7.95 -5.71 8.68
C LEU A 40 -9.09 -6.68 9.05
N ASP A 41 -8.95 -7.35 10.19
CA ASP A 41 -10.00 -8.17 10.80
C ASP A 41 -10.93 -7.35 11.72
N LEU A 42 -10.76 -6.03 11.72
CA LEU A 42 -11.58 -5.07 12.47
C LEU A 42 -12.82 -4.67 11.66
N ALA A 43 -13.91 -4.40 12.34
CA ALA A 43 -15.14 -3.98 11.69
C ALA A 43 -15.02 -2.54 11.16
N THR A 44 -15.65 -2.27 10.03
CA THR A 44 -15.90 -0.89 9.57
C THR A 44 -16.71 -0.14 10.63
N PRO A 45 -16.40 1.13 10.97
CA PRO A 45 -17.15 1.92 11.96
C PRO A 45 -18.66 1.92 11.73
N SER A 46 -19.40 1.78 12.81
CA SER A 46 -20.86 1.58 12.78
C SER A 46 -21.63 2.74 12.14
N ASN A 47 -21.18 3.97 12.33
CA ASN A 47 -21.77 5.15 11.70
C ASN A 47 -21.62 5.12 10.17
N ILE A 48 -20.50 4.62 9.64
CA ILE A 48 -20.25 4.46 8.19
C ILE A 48 -21.20 3.41 7.61
N VAL A 49 -21.36 2.27 8.29
CA VAL A 49 -22.32 1.22 7.89
C VAL A 49 -23.73 1.76 7.87
N ALA A 50 -24.15 2.46 8.94
CA ALA A 50 -25.48 3.07 9.00
C ALA A 50 -25.74 4.13 7.90
N ALA A 51 -24.70 4.87 7.50
CA ALA A 51 -24.81 5.83 6.39
C ALA A 51 -25.04 5.13 5.03
N MET A 52 -24.38 3.98 4.81
CA MET A 52 -24.62 3.15 3.62
C MET A 52 -26.07 2.64 3.59
N ASP A 53 -26.57 2.08 4.71
CA ASP A 53 -27.90 1.54 4.80
C ASP A 53 -28.97 2.62 4.52
N ARG A 54 -28.78 3.82 5.07
CA ARG A 54 -29.63 4.99 4.75
C ARG A 54 -29.61 5.34 3.28
N ALA A 55 -28.40 5.38 2.66
CA ALA A 55 -28.28 5.69 1.24
C ALA A 55 -28.99 4.68 0.34
N ILE A 56 -28.94 3.39 0.68
CA ILE A 56 -29.69 2.34 -0.03
C ILE A 56 -31.19 2.55 0.14
N ALA A 57 -31.67 2.80 1.39
CA ALA A 57 -33.08 3.07 1.67
C ALA A 57 -33.61 4.32 0.94
N ASP A 58 -32.76 5.33 0.77
CA ASP A 58 -33.05 6.56 0.04
C ASP A 58 -32.95 6.39 -1.50
N GLY A 59 -32.76 5.16 -2.00
CA GLY A 59 -32.73 4.86 -3.42
C GLY A 59 -31.48 5.31 -4.17
N LYS A 60 -30.33 5.48 -3.47
CA LYS A 60 -29.04 5.85 -4.08
C LYS A 60 -28.36 4.67 -4.77
N THR A 61 -29.12 3.95 -5.60
CA THR A 61 -28.70 2.70 -6.27
C THR A 61 -28.51 2.82 -7.78
N GLY A 62 -28.87 3.97 -8.38
CA GLY A 62 -28.66 4.27 -9.79
C GLY A 62 -27.26 4.84 -10.06
N TYR A 63 -26.99 5.15 -11.33
CA TYR A 63 -25.75 5.84 -11.72
C TYR A 63 -25.61 7.19 -11.02
N CYS A 64 -24.36 7.57 -10.75
CA CYS A 64 -23.99 8.90 -10.29
C CYS A 64 -22.90 9.49 -11.22
N PRO A 65 -22.49 10.75 -11.02
CA PRO A 65 -21.44 11.35 -11.86
C PRO A 65 -20.15 10.52 -11.88
N ALA A 66 -19.51 10.41 -13.02
CA ALA A 66 -18.28 9.63 -13.21
C ALA A 66 -17.11 10.07 -12.30
N ALA A 67 -17.04 11.37 -11.95
CA ALA A 67 -16.07 11.87 -10.99
C ALA A 67 -16.46 11.61 -9.53
N GLY A 68 -17.65 11.09 -9.25
CA GLY A 68 -18.21 10.90 -7.92
C GLY A 68 -19.21 11.98 -7.53
N ILE A 69 -19.97 11.73 -6.44
CA ILE A 69 -20.98 12.65 -5.92
C ILE A 69 -20.35 13.92 -5.36
N ALA A 70 -21.01 15.06 -5.56
CA ALA A 70 -20.50 16.35 -5.10
C ALA A 70 -20.19 16.39 -3.59
N PRO A 71 -21.03 15.88 -2.67
CA PRO A 71 -20.73 15.90 -1.24
C PRO A 71 -19.44 15.17 -0.87
N LEU A 72 -19.11 14.02 -1.52
CA LEU A 72 -17.89 13.29 -1.22
C LEU A 72 -16.65 14.01 -1.77
N ARG A 73 -16.75 14.55 -3.00
CA ARG A 73 -15.67 15.32 -3.61
C ARG A 73 -15.32 16.57 -2.80
N GLU A 74 -16.34 17.26 -2.27
CA GLU A 74 -16.16 18.43 -1.39
C GLU A 74 -15.53 18.03 -0.06
N ALA A 75 -16.03 16.99 0.58
CA ALA A 75 -15.48 16.48 1.84
C ALA A 75 -14.00 16.07 1.69
N LEU A 76 -13.66 15.33 0.64
CA LEU A 76 -12.29 14.91 0.37
C LEU A 76 -11.37 16.08 0.01
N ALA A 77 -11.82 17.04 -0.80
CA ALA A 77 -11.03 18.23 -1.12
C ALA A 77 -10.63 19.00 0.15
N ASN A 78 -11.58 19.18 1.05
CA ASN A 78 -11.37 19.89 2.30
C ASN A 78 -10.50 19.09 3.30
N ASP A 79 -10.79 17.81 3.52
CA ASP A 79 -10.05 16.99 4.49
C ASP A 79 -8.61 16.75 4.04
N ILE A 80 -8.42 16.30 2.79
CA ILE A 80 -7.09 16.01 2.24
C ILE A 80 -6.26 17.28 2.14
N GLY A 81 -6.87 18.37 1.70
CA GLY A 81 -6.20 19.68 1.62
C GLY A 81 -5.75 20.18 2.99
N SER A 82 -6.67 20.25 3.96
CA SER A 82 -6.37 20.78 5.29
C SER A 82 -5.28 19.98 6.03
N ARG A 83 -5.32 18.65 5.94
CA ARG A 83 -4.30 17.78 6.58
C ARG A 83 -2.91 17.91 5.97
N ARG A 84 -2.80 18.46 4.76
CA ARG A 84 -1.53 18.64 4.03
C ARG A 84 -1.12 20.11 3.89
N GLY A 85 -1.90 21.03 4.46
CA GLY A 85 -1.66 22.46 4.30
C GLY A 85 -1.86 22.95 2.87
N LEU A 86 -2.70 22.29 2.09
CA LEU A 86 -3.01 22.57 0.69
C LEU A 86 -4.48 22.95 0.51
N THR A 87 -4.79 23.52 -0.64
CA THR A 87 -6.18 23.80 -1.03
C THR A 87 -6.49 23.10 -2.35
N TYR A 88 -7.55 22.30 -2.36
CA TYR A 88 -8.08 21.66 -3.55
C TYR A 88 -9.53 22.08 -3.79
N SER A 89 -9.88 22.25 -5.06
CA SER A 89 -11.28 22.36 -5.50
C SER A 89 -11.92 20.98 -5.54
N PRO A 90 -13.22 20.82 -5.27
CA PRO A 90 -13.93 19.58 -5.52
C PRO A 90 -13.79 19.03 -6.96
N SER A 91 -13.54 19.91 -7.94
CA SER A 91 -13.27 19.51 -9.33
C SER A 91 -11.95 18.76 -9.52
N GLN A 92 -11.01 18.90 -8.58
CA GLN A 92 -9.71 18.23 -8.56
C GLN A 92 -9.75 16.87 -7.85
N VAL A 93 -10.94 16.42 -7.42
CA VAL A 93 -11.17 15.13 -6.75
C VAL A 93 -11.94 14.21 -7.67
N VAL A 94 -11.42 13.01 -7.92
CA VAL A 94 -12.10 11.98 -8.71
C VAL A 94 -12.19 10.69 -7.90
N VAL A 95 -13.42 10.32 -7.53
CA VAL A 95 -13.71 9.12 -6.75
C VAL A 95 -13.47 7.87 -7.59
N GLN A 96 -12.88 6.85 -6.97
CA GLN A 96 -12.47 5.60 -7.61
C GLN A 96 -12.97 4.38 -6.81
N PRO A 97 -13.15 3.22 -7.46
CA PRO A 97 -13.49 1.97 -6.75
C PRO A 97 -12.25 1.38 -6.03
N GLY A 98 -11.71 2.13 -5.07
CA GLY A 98 -10.52 1.82 -4.29
C GLY A 98 -9.25 2.52 -4.77
N GLY A 99 -8.10 2.24 -4.13
CA GLY A 99 -6.81 2.86 -4.47
C GLY A 99 -6.19 2.31 -5.77
N LYS A 100 -6.32 1.02 -6.07
CA LYS A 100 -5.70 0.42 -7.29
C LYS A 100 -6.07 1.13 -8.60
N PRO A 101 -7.33 1.47 -8.87
CA PRO A 101 -7.69 2.21 -10.08
C PRO A 101 -7.01 3.59 -10.19
N VAL A 102 -6.65 4.23 -9.07
CA VAL A 102 -5.89 5.49 -9.12
C VAL A 102 -4.52 5.27 -9.75
N ILE A 103 -3.81 4.19 -9.35
CA ILE A 103 -2.51 3.82 -9.93
C ILE A 103 -2.64 3.60 -11.44
N THR A 104 -3.61 2.77 -11.83
CA THR A 104 -3.86 2.42 -13.23
C THR A 104 -4.17 3.65 -14.08
N LYS A 105 -5.07 4.52 -13.60
CA LYS A 105 -5.51 5.70 -14.35
C LYS A 105 -4.47 6.82 -14.36
N PHE A 106 -3.65 6.93 -13.30
CA PHE A 106 -2.47 7.80 -13.32
C PHE A 106 -1.53 7.39 -14.46
N ILE A 107 -1.14 6.11 -14.52
CA ILE A 107 -0.25 5.60 -15.56
C ILE A 107 -0.85 5.86 -16.96
N GLN A 108 -2.13 5.58 -17.16
CA GLN A 108 -2.80 5.85 -18.43
C GLN A 108 -2.86 7.33 -18.80
N ALA A 109 -2.92 8.23 -17.81
CA ALA A 109 -3.03 9.66 -18.05
C ALA A 109 -1.69 10.32 -18.42
N VAL A 110 -0.56 9.79 -17.88
CA VAL A 110 0.73 10.50 -17.96
C VAL A 110 1.79 9.79 -18.80
N MET A 111 1.58 8.52 -19.17
CA MET A 111 2.60 7.67 -19.81
C MET A 111 2.13 7.15 -21.17
N ASN A 112 2.95 7.32 -22.20
CA ASN A 112 2.79 6.64 -23.48
C ASN A 112 3.60 5.32 -23.51
N PRO A 113 3.25 4.37 -24.40
CA PRO A 113 4.06 3.18 -24.60
C PRO A 113 5.54 3.52 -24.94
N GLY A 114 6.48 2.86 -24.25
CA GLY A 114 7.92 3.10 -24.38
C GLY A 114 8.48 4.18 -23.45
N GLU A 115 7.64 4.98 -22.81
CA GLU A 115 8.08 5.92 -21.78
C GLU A 115 8.34 5.22 -20.44
N GLU A 116 9.11 5.88 -19.57
CA GLU A 116 9.61 5.30 -18.33
C GLU A 116 8.90 5.88 -17.11
N VAL A 117 8.61 5.01 -16.13
CA VAL A 117 8.09 5.40 -14.81
C VAL A 117 8.97 4.78 -13.74
N LEU A 118 9.49 5.62 -12.83
CA LEU A 118 10.21 5.17 -11.65
C LEU A 118 9.23 4.69 -10.58
N TYR A 119 9.57 3.59 -9.90
CA TYR A 119 8.73 3.04 -8.83
C TYR A 119 9.59 2.42 -7.71
N PRO A 120 9.09 2.38 -6.44
CA PRO A 120 9.82 1.80 -5.31
C PRO A 120 9.90 0.28 -5.39
N ASN A 121 11.07 -0.31 -5.13
CA ASN A 121 11.27 -1.75 -5.06
C ASN A 121 12.26 -2.12 -3.94
N PRO A 122 11.85 -2.90 -2.90
CA PRO A 122 10.52 -3.52 -2.77
C PRO A 122 9.40 -2.48 -2.71
N GLY A 123 8.24 -2.82 -3.26
CA GLY A 123 7.09 -1.93 -3.31
C GLY A 123 5.79 -2.68 -3.58
N TYR A 124 4.69 -1.96 -3.67
CA TYR A 124 3.42 -2.57 -4.01
C TYR A 124 3.48 -3.11 -5.46
N PRO A 125 3.32 -4.42 -5.69
CA PRO A 125 3.66 -5.05 -6.97
C PRO A 125 2.79 -4.58 -8.16
N ILE A 126 1.68 -3.91 -7.88
CA ILE A 126 0.81 -3.34 -8.89
C ILE A 126 1.50 -2.22 -9.70
N TYR A 127 2.45 -1.51 -9.13
CA TYR A 127 3.16 -0.44 -9.85
C TYR A 127 3.85 -0.99 -11.10
N GLU A 128 4.73 -1.96 -10.92
CA GLU A 128 5.49 -2.59 -11.99
C GLU A 128 4.56 -3.19 -13.05
N SER A 129 3.58 -4.00 -12.64
CA SER A 129 2.71 -4.69 -13.57
C SER A 129 1.85 -3.74 -14.39
N GLN A 130 1.36 -2.64 -13.81
CA GLN A 130 0.55 -1.67 -14.56
C GLN A 130 1.39 -0.86 -15.55
N ILE A 131 2.60 -0.44 -15.17
CA ILE A 131 3.52 0.24 -16.09
C ILE A 131 3.80 -0.64 -17.31
N GLU A 132 4.22 -1.89 -17.10
CA GLU A 132 4.52 -2.82 -18.17
C GLU A 132 3.28 -3.22 -18.98
N TYR A 133 2.13 -3.42 -18.35
CA TYR A 133 0.88 -3.78 -19.03
C TYR A 133 0.42 -2.70 -20.03
N PHE A 134 0.61 -1.43 -19.70
CA PHE A 134 0.31 -0.32 -20.60
C PHE A 134 1.46 0.02 -21.56
N GLY A 135 2.49 -0.82 -21.62
CA GLY A 135 3.59 -0.72 -22.59
C GLY A 135 4.71 0.22 -22.19
N GLY A 136 4.73 0.72 -20.96
CA GLY A 136 5.81 1.51 -20.42
C GLY A 136 7.00 0.66 -19.95
N VAL A 137 8.07 1.34 -19.57
CA VAL A 137 9.29 0.77 -19.01
C VAL A 137 9.32 1.05 -17.50
N ALA A 138 9.21 0.00 -16.72
CA ALA A 138 9.25 0.10 -15.25
C ALA A 138 10.71 0.22 -14.78
N LYS A 139 11.05 1.34 -14.12
CA LYS A 139 12.37 1.65 -13.57
C LYS A 139 12.34 1.58 -12.05
N ALA A 140 12.82 0.47 -11.51
CA ALA A 140 12.82 0.23 -10.08
C ALA A 140 13.93 1.01 -9.36
N TYR A 141 13.59 1.84 -8.38
CA TYR A 141 14.56 2.38 -7.43
C TYR A 141 14.47 1.62 -6.10
N ARG A 142 15.64 1.48 -5.43
CA ARG A 142 15.79 0.65 -4.24
C ARG A 142 15.83 1.46 -2.95
N TYR A 143 15.65 0.73 -1.86
CA TYR A 143 15.93 1.18 -0.51
C TYR A 143 17.22 0.53 -0.01
N LEU A 144 17.99 1.30 0.75
CA LEU A 144 19.20 0.85 1.43
C LEU A 144 18.86 0.58 2.91
N PRO A 145 19.27 -0.55 3.48
CA PRO A 145 19.11 -0.80 4.90
C PRO A 145 19.97 0.17 5.72
N THR A 146 19.40 0.68 6.81
CA THR A 146 20.07 1.55 7.78
C THR A 146 20.02 0.92 9.17
N SER A 147 20.65 1.53 10.16
CA SER A 147 20.59 1.05 11.55
C SER A 147 19.18 1.15 12.17
N THR A 148 18.28 1.97 11.60
CA THR A 148 16.94 2.23 12.13
C THR A 148 15.81 1.86 11.16
N GLY A 149 16.13 1.34 9.98
CA GLY A 149 15.14 0.99 8.96
C GLY A 149 15.70 1.02 7.55
N PHE A 150 15.10 1.81 6.68
CA PHE A 150 15.46 1.90 5.27
C PHE A 150 15.47 3.34 4.80
N SER A 151 16.32 3.63 3.83
CA SER A 151 16.50 4.93 3.20
C SER A 151 16.41 4.78 1.67
N ILE A 152 15.90 5.76 0.96
CA ILE A 152 15.86 5.76 -0.51
C ILE A 152 17.28 5.93 -1.05
N ASP A 153 17.69 5.09 -2.01
CA ASP A 153 18.94 5.29 -2.77
C ASP A 153 18.76 6.45 -3.77
N LEU A 154 18.95 7.67 -3.30
CA LEU A 154 18.78 8.88 -4.10
C LEU A 154 19.74 8.97 -5.28
N ASP A 155 20.95 8.40 -5.16
CA ASP A 155 21.92 8.38 -6.26
C ASP A 155 21.43 7.44 -7.36
N GLN A 156 20.88 6.29 -6.99
CA GLN A 156 20.24 5.42 -7.96
C GLN A 156 19.03 6.11 -8.61
N VAL A 157 18.14 6.77 -7.84
CA VAL A 157 17.01 7.52 -8.41
C VAL A 157 17.46 8.46 -9.50
N ARG A 158 18.49 9.29 -9.24
CA ARG A 158 19.06 10.22 -10.23
C ARG A 158 19.63 9.50 -11.45
N SER A 159 20.31 8.38 -11.25
CA SER A 159 20.95 7.61 -12.33
C SER A 159 19.94 6.93 -13.26
N LEU A 160 18.71 6.66 -12.78
CA LEU A 160 17.66 6.01 -13.56
C LEU A 160 16.92 6.96 -14.51
N ILE A 161 17.04 8.27 -14.32
CA ILE A 161 16.30 9.27 -15.10
C ILE A 161 16.91 9.43 -16.48
N THR A 162 16.05 9.40 -17.48
CA THR A 162 16.39 9.62 -18.89
C THR A 162 15.39 10.63 -19.50
N PRO A 163 15.61 11.11 -20.73
CA PRO A 163 14.61 11.93 -21.42
C PRO A 163 13.25 11.23 -21.65
N ALA A 164 13.20 9.90 -21.54
CA ALA A 164 11.95 9.12 -21.65
C ALA A 164 11.20 9.01 -20.32
N THR A 165 11.79 9.42 -19.22
CA THR A 165 11.16 9.37 -17.90
C THR A 165 10.03 10.39 -17.80
N LYS A 166 8.82 9.97 -17.39
CA LYS A 166 7.62 10.80 -17.30
C LYS A 166 7.09 10.95 -15.89
N ALA A 167 7.29 9.95 -15.06
CA ALA A 167 6.70 9.96 -13.73
C ALA A 167 7.56 9.18 -12.73
N ILE A 168 7.34 9.50 -11.45
CA ILE A 168 7.82 8.73 -10.32
C ILE A 168 6.64 8.36 -9.42
N ILE A 169 6.55 7.11 -9.03
CA ILE A 169 5.64 6.63 -7.98
C ILE A 169 6.39 6.72 -6.66
N TYR A 170 5.84 7.47 -5.73
CA TYR A 170 6.38 7.70 -4.40
C TYR A 170 5.39 7.16 -3.37
N ASN A 171 5.79 6.16 -2.60
CA ASN A 171 4.98 5.59 -1.53
C ASN A 171 5.66 5.85 -0.19
N ASP A 172 5.29 6.93 0.47
CA ASP A 172 5.71 7.22 1.84
C ASP A 172 4.80 6.48 2.84
N LEU A 173 5.32 6.13 4.01
CA LEU A 173 4.74 5.13 4.89
C LEU A 173 4.57 3.81 4.12
N GLN A 174 5.68 3.27 3.72
CA GLN A 174 5.84 2.36 2.60
C GLN A 174 5.40 0.92 2.90
N ASN A 175 4.66 0.32 1.97
CA ASN A 175 4.39 -1.11 1.92
C ASN A 175 5.38 -1.78 0.93
N PRO A 176 6.23 -2.77 1.34
CA PRO A 176 6.12 -3.61 2.55
C PRO A 176 7.02 -3.22 3.71
N ILE A 177 7.95 -2.27 3.54
CA ILE A 177 9.07 -2.09 4.47
C ILE A 177 8.72 -1.30 5.75
N GLY A 178 7.55 -0.66 5.79
CA GLY A 178 7.14 0.16 6.93
C GLY A 178 7.99 1.41 7.15
N ALA A 179 8.85 1.77 6.18
CA ALA A 179 9.70 2.94 6.28
C ALA A 179 8.95 4.23 5.98
N GLU A 180 9.42 5.30 6.56
CA GLU A 180 9.05 6.69 6.25
C GLU A 180 10.27 7.43 5.73
N SER A 181 10.09 8.24 4.70
CA SER A 181 11.17 9.08 4.18
C SER A 181 11.49 10.20 5.15
N THR A 182 12.77 10.54 5.27
CA THR A 182 13.19 11.75 5.97
C THR A 182 12.73 13.01 5.21
N ALA A 183 12.82 14.17 5.86
CA ALA A 183 12.52 15.45 5.20
C ALA A 183 13.45 15.67 4.00
N GLU A 184 14.73 15.35 4.16
CA GLU A 184 15.77 15.51 3.14
C GLU A 184 15.52 14.59 1.93
N GLU A 185 15.10 13.34 2.17
CA GLU A 185 14.75 12.41 1.10
C GLU A 185 13.51 12.90 0.33
N ARG A 186 12.49 13.38 1.04
CA ARG A 186 11.26 13.90 0.44
C ARG A 186 11.55 15.15 -0.39
N GLU A 187 12.37 16.07 0.13
CA GLU A 187 12.82 17.27 -0.60
C GLU A 187 13.65 16.91 -1.84
N ALA A 188 14.54 15.91 -1.73
CA ALA A 188 15.35 15.44 -2.85
C ALA A 188 14.49 14.83 -3.97
N ILE A 189 13.49 14.02 -3.65
CA ILE A 189 12.55 13.47 -4.64
C ILE A 189 11.73 14.58 -5.29
N ALA A 190 11.27 15.56 -4.51
CA ALA A 190 10.55 16.71 -5.04
C ALA A 190 11.42 17.55 -6.00
N GLN A 191 12.68 17.81 -5.63
CA GLN A 191 13.62 18.53 -6.47
C GLN A 191 13.87 17.78 -7.79
N ILE A 192 14.09 16.47 -7.74
CA ILE A 192 14.24 15.62 -8.92
C ILE A 192 13.00 15.73 -9.83
N ALA A 193 11.80 15.65 -9.26
CA ALA A 193 10.57 15.73 -10.02
C ALA A 193 10.39 17.10 -10.70
N ILE A 194 10.81 18.19 -10.04
CA ILE A 194 10.76 19.55 -10.60
C ILE A 194 11.81 19.72 -11.71
N GLU A 195 13.06 19.31 -11.47
CA GLU A 195 14.17 19.46 -12.41
C GLU A 195 13.95 18.73 -13.75
N HIS A 196 13.28 17.59 -13.67
CA HIS A 196 13.02 16.73 -14.83
C HIS A 196 11.58 16.77 -15.34
N ASP A 197 10.77 17.70 -14.83
CA ASP A 197 9.36 17.89 -15.17
C ASP A 197 8.55 16.57 -15.11
N LEU A 198 8.71 15.85 -14.00
CA LEU A 198 8.03 14.57 -13.78
C LEU A 198 6.69 14.76 -13.07
N TYR A 199 5.70 13.96 -13.44
CA TYR A 199 4.53 13.75 -12.61
C TYR A 199 4.86 12.82 -11.43
N VAL A 200 4.17 13.02 -10.31
CA VAL A 200 4.33 12.19 -9.11
C VAL A 200 3.01 11.54 -8.73
N LEU A 201 3.00 10.23 -8.59
CA LEU A 201 1.94 9.54 -7.85
C LEU A 201 2.39 9.42 -6.40
N SER A 202 1.78 10.17 -5.50
CA SER A 202 1.96 10.01 -4.05
C SER A 202 0.95 8.98 -3.54
N ASP A 203 1.41 7.74 -3.33
CA ASP A 203 0.56 6.70 -2.73
C ASP A 203 0.53 6.90 -1.21
N GLU A 204 -0.56 7.49 -0.75
CA GLU A 204 -0.76 7.87 0.64
C GLU A 204 -1.80 6.98 1.34
N ALA A 205 -1.86 5.70 0.95
CA ALA A 205 -2.80 4.74 1.53
C ALA A 205 -2.68 4.60 3.06
N TYR A 206 -1.53 4.91 3.62
CA TYR A 206 -1.24 4.81 5.06
C TYR A 206 -1.06 6.17 5.75
N PHE A 207 -1.33 7.28 5.08
CA PHE A 207 -1.11 8.64 5.60
C PHE A 207 -1.72 8.89 6.98
N GLU A 208 -2.88 8.28 7.25
CA GLU A 208 -3.61 8.38 8.52
C GLU A 208 -3.45 7.14 9.42
N MET A 209 -2.58 6.19 9.04
CA MET A 209 -2.26 4.98 9.81
C MET A 209 -0.96 5.15 10.59
N ARG A 210 -0.83 6.29 11.27
CA ARG A 210 0.34 6.70 12.01
C ARG A 210 0.12 6.57 13.51
N TYR A 211 1.11 6.07 14.22
CA TYR A 211 1.06 5.81 15.66
C TYR A 211 1.58 6.98 16.50
N SER A 212 2.46 7.81 15.94
CA SER A 212 3.01 8.99 16.59
C SER A 212 3.35 10.07 15.56
N GLY A 213 3.37 11.34 15.99
CA GLY A 213 3.71 12.47 15.14
C GLY A 213 2.67 12.76 14.05
N THR A 214 3.09 13.42 12.98
CA THR A 214 2.25 13.83 11.85
C THR A 214 2.88 13.40 10.52
N SER A 215 2.06 12.88 9.61
CA SER A 215 2.49 12.56 8.25
C SER A 215 2.67 13.84 7.43
N THR A 216 3.64 13.82 6.52
CA THR A 216 3.91 14.94 5.59
C THR A 216 3.74 14.43 4.16
N SER A 217 2.94 15.11 3.34
CA SER A 217 2.79 14.77 1.93
C SER A 217 3.86 15.45 1.09
N ILE A 218 4.40 14.75 0.10
CA ILE A 218 5.29 15.36 -0.90
C ILE A 218 4.56 16.45 -1.70
N ALA A 219 3.24 16.36 -1.84
CA ALA A 219 2.43 17.36 -2.52
C ALA A 219 2.47 18.74 -1.82
N SER A 220 2.79 18.79 -0.51
CA SER A 220 2.88 20.04 0.24
C SER A 220 4.19 20.82 0.04
N LEU A 221 5.17 20.24 -0.62
CA LEU A 221 6.41 20.92 -0.94
C LEU A 221 6.22 21.93 -2.10
N PRO A 222 6.95 23.04 -2.12
CA PRO A 222 6.86 24.03 -3.20
C PRO A 222 7.05 23.41 -4.58
N GLY A 223 6.18 23.73 -5.54
CA GLY A 223 6.25 23.20 -6.90
C GLY A 223 5.75 21.76 -7.07
N MET A 224 5.13 21.16 -6.05
CA MET A 224 4.68 19.76 -6.11
C MET A 224 3.18 19.61 -6.27
N GLN A 225 2.35 20.55 -5.80
CA GLN A 225 0.89 20.44 -5.90
C GLN A 225 0.42 20.32 -7.37
N GLU A 226 1.06 21.05 -8.28
CA GLU A 226 0.71 21.10 -9.70
C GLU A 226 1.16 19.89 -10.53
N ARG A 227 1.93 18.96 -9.94
CA ARG A 227 2.44 17.74 -10.60
C ARG A 227 2.15 16.44 -9.83
N THR A 228 1.51 16.53 -8.67
CA THR A 228 1.27 15.37 -7.82
C THR A 228 -0.18 14.89 -7.90
N VAL A 229 -0.35 13.61 -8.10
CA VAL A 229 -1.61 12.87 -7.89
C VAL A 229 -1.51 12.19 -6.52
N ILE A 230 -2.33 12.59 -5.58
CA ILE A 230 -2.49 11.92 -4.29
C ILE A 230 -3.45 10.75 -4.48
N LEU A 231 -3.00 9.54 -4.18
CA LEU A 231 -3.84 8.37 -4.03
C LEU A 231 -4.38 8.33 -2.60
N TYR A 232 -5.68 8.49 -2.45
CA TYR A 232 -6.40 8.30 -1.20
C TYR A 232 -7.24 7.02 -1.23
N THR A 233 -7.32 6.30 -0.11
CA THR A 233 -8.19 5.13 0.01
C THR A 233 -8.83 5.04 1.38
N PHE A 234 -10.11 4.66 1.42
CA PHE A 234 -10.85 4.35 2.66
C PHE A 234 -10.47 2.99 3.25
N SER A 235 -9.77 2.17 2.49
CA SER A 235 -9.47 0.76 2.80
C SER A 235 -8.81 0.57 4.15
N LYS A 236 -7.90 1.48 4.56
CA LYS A 236 -7.02 1.26 5.72
C LYS A 236 -7.54 1.93 6.98
N LYS A 237 -7.74 3.24 6.96
CA LYS A 237 -8.24 4.01 8.09
C LYS A 237 -9.58 3.51 8.62
N PHE A 238 -10.47 3.06 7.73
CA PHE A 238 -11.85 2.71 8.08
C PHE A 238 -12.15 1.21 7.96
N ALA A 239 -11.14 0.35 7.80
CA ALA A 239 -11.34 -1.09 7.57
C ALA A 239 -12.35 -1.37 6.44
N MET A 240 -12.21 -0.65 5.32
CA MET A 240 -13.13 -0.70 4.18
C MET A 240 -12.48 -1.36 2.94
N THR A 241 -11.63 -2.35 3.11
CA THR A 241 -10.92 -2.98 1.98
C THR A 241 -11.88 -3.58 0.95
N GLY A 242 -12.95 -4.24 1.39
CA GLY A 242 -13.99 -4.86 0.58
C GLY A 242 -15.01 -3.87 0.00
N TRP A 243 -15.11 -2.65 0.51
CA TRP A 243 -16.08 -1.64 0.08
C TRP A 243 -15.72 -0.98 -1.25
N ARG A 244 -14.45 -1.05 -1.64
CA ARG A 244 -13.91 -0.51 -2.89
C ARG A 244 -14.18 0.99 -3.05
N LEU A 245 -13.65 1.81 -2.13
CA LEU A 245 -13.76 3.27 -2.17
C LEU A 245 -12.38 3.93 -2.01
N GLY A 246 -12.09 4.90 -2.86
CA GLY A 246 -10.88 5.72 -2.86
C GLY A 246 -11.05 6.95 -3.73
N ALA A 247 -10.00 7.72 -3.91
CA ALA A 247 -10.02 8.91 -4.77
C ALA A 247 -8.61 9.26 -5.27
N ALA A 248 -8.54 9.87 -6.44
CA ALA A 248 -7.42 10.68 -6.89
C ALA A 248 -7.69 12.14 -6.53
N VAL A 249 -6.71 12.83 -5.93
CA VAL A 249 -6.72 14.28 -5.72
C VAL A 249 -5.52 14.84 -6.46
N CYS A 250 -5.75 15.67 -7.47
CA CYS A 250 -4.73 15.96 -8.47
C CYS A 250 -4.97 17.28 -9.22
N PRO A 251 -4.01 17.73 -10.05
CA PRO A 251 -4.22 18.86 -10.97
C PRO A 251 -5.45 18.67 -11.85
N GLN A 252 -6.13 19.78 -12.19
CA GLN A 252 -7.42 19.75 -12.90
C GLN A 252 -7.36 18.97 -14.21
N GLU A 253 -6.31 19.10 -15.00
CA GLU A 253 -6.17 18.40 -16.28
C GLU A 253 -6.14 16.88 -16.11
N ILE A 254 -5.44 16.40 -15.05
CA ILE A 254 -5.40 14.96 -14.73
C ILE A 254 -6.77 14.51 -14.20
N ALA A 255 -7.43 15.31 -13.37
CA ALA A 255 -8.76 15.00 -12.87
C ALA A 255 -9.79 14.86 -14.01
N ASP A 256 -9.76 15.75 -14.98
CA ASP A 256 -10.62 15.69 -16.17
C ASP A 256 -10.32 14.43 -17.01
N THR A 257 -9.04 14.08 -17.15
CA THR A 257 -8.60 12.88 -17.86
C THR A 257 -9.05 11.61 -17.15
N ILE A 258 -8.83 11.49 -15.84
CA ILE A 258 -9.32 10.35 -15.04
C ILE A 258 -10.85 10.23 -15.11
N THR A 259 -11.57 11.35 -15.08
CA THR A 259 -13.04 11.35 -15.23
C THR A 259 -13.49 10.79 -16.59
N LYS A 260 -12.77 11.10 -17.67
CA LYS A 260 -13.03 10.49 -19.01
C LYS A 260 -12.74 8.99 -19.00
N LEU A 261 -11.66 8.56 -18.33
CA LEU A 261 -11.35 7.13 -18.18
C LEU A 261 -12.46 6.42 -17.40
N ASN A 262 -12.94 6.99 -16.27
CA ASN A 262 -14.07 6.45 -15.53
C ASN A 262 -15.30 6.24 -16.40
N THR A 263 -15.65 7.24 -17.21
CA THR A 263 -16.82 7.16 -18.10
C THR A 263 -16.74 5.99 -19.09
N ASN A 264 -15.53 5.62 -19.50
CA ASN A 264 -15.28 4.56 -20.49
C ASN A 264 -14.98 3.19 -19.87
N ASP A 265 -14.78 3.11 -18.55
CA ASP A 265 -14.45 1.88 -17.83
C ASP A 265 -15.62 1.49 -16.90
N GLU A 266 -15.65 2.00 -15.66
CA GLU A 266 -16.66 1.63 -14.66
C GLU A 266 -17.90 2.51 -14.64
N SER A 267 -18.01 3.54 -15.46
CA SER A 267 -19.05 4.58 -15.48
C SER A 267 -19.04 5.46 -14.24
N CYS A 268 -19.13 4.89 -13.04
CA CYS A 268 -19.02 5.58 -11.76
C CYS A 268 -18.69 4.57 -10.64
N THR A 269 -18.09 5.06 -9.57
CA THR A 269 -17.94 4.29 -8.31
C THR A 269 -19.31 4.07 -7.67
N THR A 270 -19.51 2.96 -6.96
CA THR A 270 -20.76 2.55 -6.32
C THR A 270 -21.40 3.70 -5.54
N HIS A 271 -22.63 4.09 -5.95
CA HIS A 271 -23.27 5.32 -5.51
C HIS A 271 -23.51 5.36 -3.99
N PHE A 272 -24.16 4.35 -3.42
CA PHE A 272 -24.47 4.31 -1.98
C PHE A 272 -23.21 4.21 -1.10
N VAL A 273 -22.13 3.59 -1.58
CA VAL A 273 -20.85 3.52 -0.87
C VAL A 273 -20.20 4.90 -0.75
N GLN A 274 -20.44 5.79 -1.70
CA GLN A 274 -19.91 7.14 -1.61
C GLN A 274 -20.55 7.97 -0.48
N TYR A 275 -21.81 7.74 -0.12
CA TYR A 275 -22.45 8.36 1.05
C TYR A 275 -21.85 7.84 2.35
N ALA A 276 -21.50 6.55 2.43
CA ALA A 276 -20.71 6.03 3.54
C ALA A 276 -19.32 6.71 3.63
N GLY A 277 -18.71 7.01 2.48
CA GLY A 277 -17.46 7.78 2.42
C GLY A 277 -17.61 9.21 2.97
N VAL A 278 -18.73 9.90 2.69
CA VAL A 278 -19.02 11.21 3.28
C VAL A 278 -19.06 11.13 4.80
N GLU A 279 -19.76 10.14 5.35
CA GLU A 279 -19.83 9.91 6.79
C GLU A 279 -18.44 9.58 7.36
N GLY A 280 -17.64 8.74 6.67
CA GLY A 280 -16.29 8.41 7.09
C GLY A 280 -15.37 9.63 7.22
N ILE A 281 -15.53 10.64 6.34
CA ILE A 281 -14.72 11.86 6.38
C ILE A 281 -15.27 12.88 7.40
N LEU A 282 -16.59 13.10 7.45
CA LEU A 282 -17.21 14.18 8.20
C LEU A 282 -17.80 13.74 9.54
N GLY A 283 -18.08 12.45 9.69
CA GLY A 283 -18.73 11.90 10.89
C GLY A 283 -17.77 11.64 12.04
N ASP A 284 -18.28 10.94 13.04
CA ASP A 284 -17.53 10.57 14.23
C ASP A 284 -16.35 9.65 13.88
N GLN A 285 -15.17 9.99 14.39
CA GLN A 285 -13.92 9.26 14.14
C GLN A 285 -13.54 8.29 15.29
N THR A 286 -14.34 8.22 16.35
CA THR A 286 -13.99 7.49 17.59
C THR A 286 -13.65 6.03 17.32
N GLU A 287 -14.50 5.30 16.59
CA GLU A 287 -14.26 3.89 16.27
C GLU A 287 -13.05 3.72 15.33
N ALA A 288 -12.87 4.61 14.35
CA ALA A 288 -11.73 4.57 13.44
C ALA A 288 -10.40 4.83 14.16
N LEU A 289 -10.38 5.76 15.12
CA LEU A 289 -9.19 6.03 15.93
C LEU A 289 -8.87 4.88 16.91
N ALA A 290 -9.90 4.26 17.49
CA ALA A 290 -9.71 3.10 18.38
C ALA A 290 -9.03 1.91 17.67
N MET A 291 -9.15 1.78 16.35
CA MET A 291 -8.43 0.77 15.60
C MET A 291 -6.90 0.96 15.64
N LEU A 292 -6.42 2.21 15.74
CA LEU A 292 -4.98 2.48 15.85
C LEU A 292 -4.41 1.94 17.17
N ASP A 293 -5.16 2.05 18.28
CA ASP A 293 -4.74 1.50 19.58
C ASP A 293 -4.59 -0.03 19.52
N VAL A 294 -5.51 -0.70 18.83
CA VAL A 294 -5.42 -2.16 18.58
C VAL A 294 -4.17 -2.49 17.77
N LEU A 295 -3.88 -1.70 16.73
CA LEU A 295 -2.70 -1.93 15.88
C LEU A 295 -1.38 -1.64 16.63
N VAL A 296 -1.36 -0.67 17.52
CA VAL A 296 -0.20 -0.42 18.42
C VAL A 296 0.08 -1.64 19.30
N ASP A 297 -0.95 -2.20 19.98
CA ASP A 297 -0.78 -3.40 20.80
C ASP A 297 -0.26 -4.60 19.99
N ARG A 298 -0.80 -4.80 18.78
CA ARG A 298 -0.36 -5.86 17.87
C ARG A 298 1.08 -5.65 17.39
N ARG A 299 1.45 -4.43 17.00
CA ARG A 299 2.81 -4.05 16.64
C ARG A 299 3.79 -4.37 17.76
N ASP A 300 3.50 -3.87 18.96
CA ASP A 300 4.39 -4.00 20.10
C ASP A 300 4.51 -5.46 20.56
N THR A 301 3.43 -6.23 20.44
CA THR A 301 3.45 -7.68 20.69
C THR A 301 4.32 -8.41 19.67
N ALA A 302 4.18 -8.09 18.38
CA ALA A 302 4.98 -8.70 17.32
C ALA A 302 6.47 -8.32 17.44
N LEU A 303 6.78 -7.05 17.71
CA LEU A 303 8.16 -6.58 17.89
C LEU A 303 8.88 -7.30 19.05
N ARG A 304 8.20 -7.44 20.21
CA ARG A 304 8.77 -8.19 21.33
C ARG A 304 9.06 -9.64 20.97
N ALA A 305 8.09 -10.30 20.31
CA ALA A 305 8.24 -11.71 19.92
C ALA A 305 9.34 -11.90 18.87
N ILE A 306 9.44 -11.03 17.86
CA ILE A 306 10.49 -11.09 16.84
C ILE A 306 11.87 -10.89 17.46
N GLY A 307 12.00 -9.98 18.45
CA GLY A 307 13.26 -9.74 19.14
C GLY A 307 13.82 -10.96 19.90
N GLU A 308 13.00 -11.99 20.15
CA GLU A 308 13.40 -13.26 20.77
C GLU A 308 13.71 -14.36 19.75
N ILE A 309 13.46 -14.13 18.44
CA ILE A 309 13.70 -15.13 17.40
C ILE A 309 15.15 -15.08 16.93
N PRO A 310 15.93 -16.18 17.03
CA PRO A 310 17.30 -16.20 16.57
C PRO A 310 17.43 -15.86 15.08
N GLY A 311 18.38 -15.00 14.76
CA GLY A 311 18.69 -14.63 13.38
C GLY A 311 17.66 -13.74 12.70
N MET A 312 16.74 -13.10 13.45
CA MET A 312 15.79 -12.11 12.93
C MET A 312 16.04 -10.73 13.54
N THR A 313 16.03 -9.70 12.70
CA THR A 313 16.09 -8.30 13.12
C THR A 313 15.06 -7.46 12.38
N VAL A 314 14.46 -6.48 13.07
CA VAL A 314 13.40 -5.64 12.49
C VAL A 314 13.47 -4.22 13.02
N ALA A 315 13.24 -3.23 12.15
CA ALA A 315 13.05 -1.85 12.53
C ALA A 315 11.64 -1.63 13.10
N VAL A 316 11.50 -0.65 13.98
CA VAL A 316 10.20 -0.25 14.56
C VAL A 316 9.49 0.71 13.60
N PRO A 317 8.33 0.33 13.04
CA PRO A 317 7.59 1.24 12.17
C PRO A 317 6.79 2.25 12.99
N GLU A 318 6.81 3.51 12.56
CA GLU A 318 6.00 4.60 13.14
C GLU A 318 4.59 4.70 12.54
N ALA A 319 4.33 3.92 11.49
CA ALA A 319 3.08 3.92 10.76
C ALA A 319 2.86 2.57 10.06
N THR A 320 1.78 2.43 9.34
CA THR A 320 1.36 1.22 8.63
C THR A 320 0.96 0.08 9.60
N PHE A 321 0.88 -1.13 9.11
CA PHE A 321 0.71 -2.33 9.92
C PHE A 321 1.60 -3.48 9.39
N TYR A 322 2.81 -3.09 8.95
CA TYR A 322 3.81 -4.00 8.40
C TYR A 322 5.09 -3.97 9.21
N LEU A 323 5.66 -5.15 9.42
CA LEU A 323 7.03 -5.37 9.85
C LEU A 323 7.78 -6.05 8.72
N PHE A 324 9.03 -5.64 8.50
CA PHE A 324 9.85 -6.16 7.41
C PHE A 324 11.20 -6.67 7.95
N PRO A 325 11.18 -7.78 8.72
CA PRO A 325 12.40 -8.31 9.31
C PRO A 325 13.36 -8.89 8.28
N ASP A 326 14.65 -8.68 8.52
CA ASP A 326 15.76 -9.44 7.94
C ASP A 326 15.74 -10.85 8.53
N VAL A 327 15.77 -11.86 7.68
CA VAL A 327 15.73 -13.28 8.04
C VAL A 327 16.93 -14.04 7.49
N THR A 328 17.93 -13.34 6.96
CA THR A 328 19.11 -13.95 6.30
C THR A 328 19.79 -14.99 7.18
N GLU A 329 20.01 -14.66 8.47
CA GLU A 329 20.63 -15.59 9.41
C GLU A 329 19.66 -16.70 9.83
N ALA A 330 18.37 -16.40 10.03
CA ALA A 330 17.36 -17.41 10.38
C ALA A 330 17.21 -18.49 9.29
N ILE A 331 17.30 -18.11 8.00
CA ILE A 331 17.36 -19.06 6.87
C ILE A 331 18.52 -20.03 7.03
N SER A 332 19.70 -19.53 7.38
CA SER A 332 20.89 -20.33 7.56
C SER A 332 20.78 -21.28 8.78
N ILE A 333 20.21 -20.81 9.89
CA ILE A 333 20.00 -21.61 11.11
C ILE A 333 19.14 -22.85 10.80
N VAL A 334 18.03 -22.68 10.09
CA VAL A 334 17.11 -23.81 9.80
C VAL A 334 17.51 -24.62 8.57
N GLY A 335 18.66 -24.33 7.95
CA GLY A 335 19.12 -25.01 6.75
C GLY A 335 18.15 -24.89 5.57
N ALA A 336 17.50 -23.74 5.43
CA ALA A 336 16.67 -23.47 4.26
C ALA A 336 17.56 -23.01 3.09
N THR A 337 17.15 -23.38 1.86
CA THR A 337 17.93 -23.08 0.65
C THR A 337 17.80 -21.63 0.20
N ASP A 338 16.65 -21.01 0.47
CA ASP A 338 16.35 -19.61 0.21
C ASP A 338 15.13 -19.15 1.03
N VAL A 339 14.71 -17.90 0.85
CA VAL A 339 13.56 -17.35 1.58
C VAL A 339 12.22 -18.01 1.22
N ALA A 340 12.08 -18.61 0.04
CA ALA A 340 10.86 -19.30 -0.34
C ALA A 340 10.75 -20.66 0.38
N ASP A 341 11.85 -21.42 0.43
CA ASP A 341 11.95 -22.66 1.22
C ASP A 341 11.78 -22.37 2.73
N PHE A 342 12.34 -21.25 3.22
CA PHE A 342 12.12 -20.80 4.60
C PHE A 342 10.63 -20.57 4.88
N ALA A 343 9.91 -19.89 3.98
CA ALA A 343 8.48 -19.60 4.16
C ALA A 343 7.64 -20.89 4.14
N GLU A 344 7.96 -21.85 3.26
CA GLU A 344 7.30 -23.14 3.21
C GLU A 344 7.54 -23.97 4.49
N LYS A 345 8.81 -24.04 4.94
CA LYS A 345 9.17 -24.72 6.20
C LYS A 345 8.51 -24.06 7.41
N ALA A 346 8.45 -22.73 7.48
CA ALA A 346 7.77 -22.00 8.55
C ALA A 346 6.29 -22.36 8.62
N LEU A 347 5.58 -22.35 7.48
CA LEU A 347 4.17 -22.74 7.42
C LEU A 347 3.97 -24.20 7.90
N HIS A 348 4.79 -25.13 7.44
CA HIS A 348 4.60 -26.55 7.74
C HIS A 348 5.02 -26.94 9.17
N ASN A 349 5.97 -26.24 9.80
CA ASN A 349 6.42 -26.55 11.16
C ASN A 349 5.67 -25.76 12.23
N THR A 350 5.14 -24.57 11.91
CA THR A 350 4.60 -23.64 12.90
C THR A 350 3.19 -23.14 12.60
N GLY A 351 2.73 -23.26 11.36
CA GLY A 351 1.48 -22.65 10.89
C GLY A 351 1.60 -21.13 10.60
N VAL A 352 2.80 -20.54 10.73
CA VAL A 352 3.02 -19.12 10.43
C VAL A 352 3.16 -18.92 8.94
N SER A 353 2.35 -18.04 8.36
CA SER A 353 2.35 -17.70 6.94
C SER A 353 2.61 -16.20 6.72
N PHE A 354 3.52 -15.86 5.83
CA PHE A 354 3.95 -14.49 5.54
C PHE A 354 4.38 -14.32 4.08
N CYS A 355 4.41 -13.08 3.61
CA CYS A 355 4.99 -12.79 2.30
C CYS A 355 6.50 -12.62 2.40
N THR A 356 7.23 -13.09 1.40
CA THR A 356 8.67 -12.87 1.26
C THR A 356 8.94 -11.59 0.47
N ARG A 357 10.16 -11.08 0.50
CA ARG A 357 10.65 -9.95 -0.32
C ARG A 357 10.25 -10.12 -1.80
N ARG A 358 10.26 -11.35 -2.30
CA ARG A 358 9.97 -11.67 -3.71
C ARG A 358 8.52 -11.38 -4.15
N HIS A 359 7.59 -11.21 -3.20
CA HIS A 359 6.20 -10.82 -3.47
C HIS A 359 6.02 -9.31 -3.71
N PHE A 360 7.10 -8.52 -3.57
CA PHE A 360 7.07 -7.06 -3.61
C PHE A 360 7.97 -6.46 -4.71
N GLY A 361 8.05 -7.14 -5.82
CA GLY A 361 8.85 -6.75 -6.99
C GLY A 361 10.02 -7.70 -7.23
N ARG A 362 10.60 -7.59 -8.42
CA ARG A 362 11.75 -8.42 -8.81
C ARG A 362 12.98 -8.04 -7.97
N PRO A 363 13.73 -9.04 -7.45
CA PRO A 363 15.00 -8.76 -6.77
C PRO A 363 15.94 -7.95 -7.65
N GLN A 364 16.67 -7.01 -7.04
CA GLN A 364 17.63 -6.18 -7.76
C GLN A 364 19.06 -6.69 -7.56
N PRO A 365 19.98 -6.42 -8.52
CA PRO A 365 21.39 -6.75 -8.36
C PRO A 365 21.97 -6.12 -7.08
N GLY A 366 22.72 -6.90 -6.29
CA GLY A 366 23.35 -6.45 -5.06
C GLY A 366 22.45 -6.55 -3.81
N GLU A 367 21.25 -7.10 -3.90
CA GLU A 367 20.49 -7.53 -2.71
C GLU A 367 21.15 -8.80 -2.14
N ASP A 368 21.79 -8.66 -0.98
CA ASP A 368 22.50 -9.73 -0.29
C ASP A 368 21.80 -10.20 1.00
N ARG A 369 20.65 -9.59 1.30
CA ARG A 369 19.83 -9.92 2.47
C ARG A 369 18.44 -10.38 2.06
N GLU A 370 17.90 -11.28 2.85
CA GLU A 370 16.55 -11.82 2.65
C GLU A 370 15.59 -11.24 3.70
N TYR A 371 14.45 -10.75 3.21
CA TYR A 371 13.43 -10.13 4.05
C TYR A 371 12.07 -10.82 3.87
N ILE A 372 11.26 -10.76 4.93
CA ILE A 372 9.86 -11.16 4.88
C ILE A 372 8.98 -10.01 5.36
N ARG A 373 7.68 -10.02 5.00
CA ARG A 373 6.71 -9.08 5.53
C ARG A 373 5.72 -9.79 6.44
N PHE A 374 5.64 -9.34 7.68
CA PHE A 374 4.55 -9.61 8.58
C PHE A 374 3.52 -8.47 8.53
N ALA A 375 2.27 -8.76 8.16
CA ALA A 375 1.13 -7.88 8.33
C ALA A 375 0.41 -8.27 9.63
N TYR A 376 0.37 -7.36 10.61
CA TYR A 376 -0.28 -7.63 11.90
C TYR A 376 -1.71 -7.09 12.00
N SER A 377 -2.26 -6.62 10.89
CA SER A 377 -3.60 -6.03 10.84
C SER A 377 -4.74 -7.05 10.88
N GLY A 378 -4.51 -8.29 10.43
CA GLY A 378 -5.52 -9.35 10.31
C GLY A 378 -5.33 -10.51 11.30
N ILE A 379 -4.65 -10.28 12.43
CA ILE A 379 -4.35 -11.30 13.43
C ILE A 379 -4.32 -10.66 14.82
N ASN A 380 -4.97 -11.26 15.82
CA ASN A 380 -5.02 -10.72 17.17
C ASN A 380 -3.73 -10.95 17.97
N SER A 381 -3.52 -10.18 19.04
CA SER A 381 -2.28 -10.19 19.83
C SER A 381 -1.96 -11.54 20.48
N ASN A 382 -2.96 -12.37 20.80
CA ASN A 382 -2.72 -13.71 21.35
C ASN A 382 -2.17 -14.64 20.25
N ASP A 383 -2.79 -14.63 19.08
CA ASP A 383 -2.33 -15.43 17.93
C ASP A 383 -0.98 -14.95 17.42
N ILE A 384 -0.68 -13.63 17.48
CA ILE A 384 0.66 -13.10 17.20
C ILE A 384 1.68 -13.72 18.14
N ARG A 385 1.42 -13.73 19.47
CA ARG A 385 2.32 -14.29 20.47
C ARG A 385 2.51 -15.78 20.28
N ASP A 386 1.40 -16.51 20.10
CA ASP A 386 1.44 -17.96 19.89
C ASP A 386 2.22 -18.34 18.63
N GLY A 387 1.89 -17.73 17.48
CA GLY A 387 2.50 -18.05 16.20
C GLY A 387 4.00 -17.72 16.17
N LEU A 388 4.38 -16.52 16.61
CA LEU A 388 5.79 -16.13 16.66
C LEU A 388 6.56 -16.90 17.73
N GLY A 389 5.92 -17.32 18.82
CA GLY A 389 6.52 -18.24 19.81
C GLY A 389 6.83 -19.62 19.23
N LEU A 390 5.93 -20.18 18.41
CA LEU A 390 6.20 -21.42 17.69
C LEU A 390 7.32 -21.27 16.66
N LEU A 391 7.35 -20.13 15.95
CA LEU A 391 8.42 -19.81 15.00
C LEU A 391 9.78 -19.73 15.71
N GLN A 392 9.83 -19.06 16.86
CA GLN A 392 11.02 -18.95 17.71
C GLN A 392 11.51 -20.33 18.18
N GLN A 393 10.60 -21.18 18.68
CA GLN A 393 10.96 -22.53 19.16
C GLN A 393 11.50 -23.39 17.99
N TRP A 394 10.87 -23.34 16.83
CA TRP A 394 11.31 -24.08 15.66
C TRP A 394 12.72 -23.66 15.23
N ILE A 395 12.99 -22.36 15.09
CA ILE A 395 14.30 -21.83 14.67
C ILE A 395 15.38 -22.15 15.75
N ALA A 396 15.04 -22.01 17.04
CA ALA A 396 15.99 -22.30 18.13
C ALA A 396 16.33 -23.79 18.30
N SER A 397 15.50 -24.67 17.75
CA SER A 397 15.71 -26.14 17.81
C SER A 397 16.43 -26.73 16.59
N ALA A 398 16.68 -25.91 15.57
CA ALA A 398 17.36 -26.33 14.35
C ALA A 398 18.88 -26.28 14.51
#